data_85130ac5d404f97169af5e816958eef1
#
_entry.id   85130ac5d404f97169af5e816958eef1
#
_cell.length_a   1.000
_cell.length_b   1.000
_cell.length_c   1.000
_cell.angle_alpha   90.00
_cell.angle_beta   90.00
_cell.angle_gamma   90.00
#
_symmetry.space_group_name_H-M   'P 1'
#
loop_
_entity.id
_entity.type
_entity.pdbx_description
1 polymer ?
#
loop_
_entity_poly.entity_id
_entity_poly.type
_entity_poly.pdbx_seq_one_letter_code
_entity_poly.pdbx_strand_id
1 'polypeptide(L)'
;MKRTIYFLAAVTFVVLLFNACDTVPISGRKQLRLISERDMIGMSFQAYDDFLDTSKVLPDTHKDVIVVRRIGNRIKDAVVKYLTDNGELKRIDGFEWEFNVVNDETVNAWCMPGGKVVVYTGILPVTKDEKSLAVVMGHEIAHAVARHGNERMSQGLAVQLGGLALSVALSEHAPETQNLFLQSYGLGSNLGMLAYSRNHESEADKLGLVFMAMAGYDPQSAIGFWQRMSEQGGQAPPQILSTHPSDETRIADLKAFMPEAMKYYKS
;
A
#
# COMPACT_ATOMS: atom_id res chain seq x y z
N MET A 1 27.06 38.71 -2.16
CA MET A 1 26.92 37.52 -3.00
C MET A 1 26.67 36.23 -2.19
N LYS A 2 27.59 35.78 -1.31
CA LYS A 2 27.37 34.51 -0.55
C LYS A 2 26.09 34.49 0.28
N ARG A 3 25.75 35.55 1.02
CA ARG A 3 24.50 35.67 1.82
C ARG A 3 23.24 35.59 0.96
N THR A 4 23.27 36.17 -0.24
CA THR A 4 22.14 36.15 -1.18
C THR A 4 21.93 34.74 -1.76
N ILE A 5 23.01 34.00 -2.02
CA ILE A 5 22.97 32.62 -2.49
C ILE A 5 22.38 31.70 -1.41
N TYR A 6 22.81 31.84 -0.14
CA TYR A 6 22.24 31.05 0.96
C TYR A 6 20.77 31.38 1.22
N PHE A 7 20.38 32.64 1.09
CA PHE A 7 18.98 33.06 1.24
C PHE A 7 18.11 32.47 0.11
N LEU A 8 18.57 32.57 -1.15
CA LEU A 8 17.89 31.96 -2.29
C LEU A 8 17.81 30.43 -2.14
N ALA A 9 18.88 29.77 -1.74
CA ALA A 9 18.88 28.32 -1.50
C ALA A 9 17.90 27.92 -0.39
N ALA A 10 17.85 28.70 0.71
CA ALA A 10 16.89 28.48 1.79
C ALA A 10 15.45 28.70 1.35
N VAL A 11 15.17 29.74 0.56
CA VAL A 11 13.83 30.01 0.01
C VAL A 11 13.42 28.90 -0.97
N THR A 12 14.32 28.47 -1.85
CA THR A 12 14.05 27.37 -2.79
C THR A 12 13.79 26.06 -2.03
N PHE A 13 14.56 25.77 -0.98
CA PHE A 13 14.36 24.61 -0.12
C PHE A 13 13.00 24.63 0.59
N VAL A 14 12.59 25.80 1.14
CA VAL A 14 11.29 25.97 1.77
C VAL A 14 10.15 25.79 0.76
N VAL A 15 10.27 26.34 -0.45
CA VAL A 15 9.27 26.17 -1.52
C VAL A 15 9.16 24.71 -1.96
N LEU A 16 10.28 23.97 -2.03
CA LEU A 16 10.28 22.53 -2.33
C LEU A 16 9.57 21.72 -1.23
N LEU A 17 9.73 22.08 0.04
CA LEU A 17 9.03 21.42 1.14
C LEU A 17 7.51 21.63 1.09
N PHE A 18 7.03 22.80 0.65
CA PHE A 18 5.58 23.03 0.49
C PHE A 18 4.96 22.21 -0.63
N ASN A 19 5.71 21.88 -1.69
CA ASN A 19 5.25 21.00 -2.77
C ASN A 19 5.39 19.50 -2.46
N ALA A 20 6.15 19.14 -1.42
CA ALA A 20 6.35 17.75 -1.00
C ALA A 20 5.26 17.24 -0.04
N CYS A 21 4.24 18.04 0.26
CA CYS A 21 3.14 17.64 1.14
C CYS A 21 1.89 17.31 0.31
N ASP A 22 1.42 16.07 0.43
CA ASP A 22 0.14 15.60 -0.09
C ASP A 22 -0.84 15.36 1.07
N THR A 23 -2.10 15.07 0.78
CA THR A 23 -3.12 14.72 1.76
C THR A 23 -3.60 13.29 1.54
N VAL A 24 -3.66 12.51 2.62
CA VAL A 24 -4.20 11.16 2.57
C VAL A 24 -5.72 11.21 2.46
N PRO A 25 -6.35 10.48 1.53
CA PRO A 25 -7.81 10.38 1.45
C PRO A 25 -8.40 9.92 2.79
N ILE A 26 -9.65 10.28 3.05
CA ILE A 26 -10.41 9.93 4.26
C ILE A 26 -9.90 10.61 5.54
N SER A 27 -8.60 10.58 5.84
CA SER A 27 -8.04 11.18 7.06
C SER A 27 -7.72 12.67 6.90
N GLY A 28 -7.45 13.13 5.68
CA GLY A 28 -6.96 14.49 5.41
C GLY A 28 -5.58 14.77 6.00
N ARG A 29 -4.89 13.74 6.53
CA ARG A 29 -3.55 13.87 7.11
C ARG A 29 -2.54 14.31 6.06
N LYS A 30 -1.65 15.21 6.44
CA LYS A 30 -0.50 15.57 5.61
C LYS A 30 0.54 14.46 5.62
N GLN A 31 1.08 14.13 4.45
CA GLN A 31 2.13 13.13 4.28
C GLN A 31 3.33 13.71 3.55
N LEU A 32 4.54 13.25 3.91
CA LEU A 32 5.78 13.61 3.24
C LEU A 32 5.94 12.76 1.98
N ARG A 33 6.17 13.42 0.84
CA ARG A 33 6.36 12.76 -0.45
C ARG A 33 7.49 13.44 -1.21
N LEU A 34 8.69 12.88 -1.07
CA LEU A 34 9.92 13.39 -1.70
C LEU A 34 10.13 12.84 -3.10
N ILE A 35 9.60 11.64 -3.37
CA ILE A 35 9.75 10.96 -4.65
C ILE A 35 8.51 11.22 -5.49
N SER A 36 8.69 11.47 -6.79
CA SER A 36 7.55 11.64 -7.68
C SER A 36 6.76 10.32 -7.82
N GLU A 37 5.44 10.41 -8.00
CA GLU A 37 4.62 9.20 -8.19
C GLU A 37 4.99 8.46 -9.47
N ARG A 38 5.43 9.17 -10.51
CA ARG A 38 5.94 8.58 -11.74
C ARG A 38 7.15 7.67 -11.46
N ASP A 39 8.11 8.15 -10.67
CA ASP A 39 9.32 7.40 -10.33
C ASP A 39 8.98 6.19 -9.45
N MET A 40 8.05 6.36 -8.50
CA MET A 40 7.52 5.25 -7.69
C MET A 40 6.88 4.17 -8.57
N ILE A 41 6.08 4.55 -9.56
CA ILE A 41 5.43 3.62 -10.50
C ILE A 41 6.49 2.96 -11.39
N GLY A 42 7.48 3.70 -11.87
CA GLY A 42 8.58 3.15 -12.69
C GLY A 42 9.36 2.06 -11.94
N MET A 43 9.78 2.35 -10.70
CA MET A 43 10.45 1.35 -9.84
C MET A 43 9.54 0.16 -9.53
N SER A 44 8.24 0.41 -9.36
CA SER A 44 7.26 -0.65 -9.11
C SER A 44 7.15 -1.63 -10.26
N PHE A 45 7.04 -1.14 -11.48
CA PHE A 45 6.90 -1.99 -12.67
C PHE A 45 8.13 -2.87 -12.86
N GLN A 46 9.33 -2.28 -12.76
CA GLN A 46 10.57 -3.04 -12.80
C GLN A 46 10.63 -4.14 -11.72
N ALA A 47 10.41 -3.76 -10.47
CA ALA A 47 10.47 -4.71 -9.35
C ALA A 47 9.38 -5.78 -9.42
N TYR A 48 8.22 -5.46 -9.98
CA TYR A 48 7.13 -6.41 -10.18
C TYR A 48 7.48 -7.45 -11.24
N ASP A 49 8.00 -7.03 -12.36
CA ASP A 49 8.42 -7.92 -13.45
C ASP A 49 9.56 -8.85 -12.96
N ASP A 50 10.59 -8.30 -12.31
CA ASP A 50 11.68 -9.07 -11.72
C ASP A 50 11.19 -10.09 -10.68
N PHE A 51 10.17 -9.72 -9.89
CA PHE A 51 9.55 -10.62 -8.92
C PHE A 51 8.78 -11.75 -9.59
N LEU A 52 7.97 -11.46 -10.61
CA LEU A 52 7.19 -12.49 -11.32
C LEU A 52 8.09 -13.47 -12.06
N ASP A 53 9.19 -13.00 -12.68
CA ASP A 53 10.15 -13.84 -13.39
C ASP A 53 10.81 -14.88 -12.51
N THR A 54 10.95 -14.59 -11.21
CA THR A 54 11.56 -15.51 -10.22
C THR A 54 10.53 -16.30 -9.40
N SER A 55 9.24 -15.99 -9.54
CA SER A 55 8.16 -16.55 -8.75
C SER A 55 7.40 -17.65 -9.50
N LYS A 56 6.77 -18.56 -8.74
CA LYS A 56 5.86 -19.58 -9.30
C LYS A 56 4.46 -18.97 -9.48
N VAL A 57 4.28 -18.17 -10.53
CA VAL A 57 2.98 -17.57 -10.84
C VAL A 57 2.00 -18.63 -11.30
N LEU A 58 0.78 -18.62 -10.75
CA LEU A 58 -0.27 -19.53 -11.17
C LEU A 58 -0.85 -19.11 -12.53
N PRO A 59 -1.22 -20.06 -13.40
CA PRO A 59 -1.78 -19.75 -14.72
C PRO A 59 -3.15 -19.08 -14.62
N ASP A 60 -3.50 -18.29 -15.62
CA ASP A 60 -4.74 -17.51 -15.70
C ASP A 60 -6.02 -18.36 -15.52
N THR A 61 -5.95 -19.63 -15.89
CA THR A 61 -7.05 -20.60 -15.78
C THR A 61 -7.21 -21.18 -14.37
N HIS A 62 -6.27 -20.90 -13.45
CA HIS A 62 -6.35 -21.43 -12.11
C HIS A 62 -7.51 -20.78 -11.33
N LYS A 63 -8.27 -21.61 -10.59
CA LYS A 63 -9.45 -21.14 -9.83
C LYS A 63 -9.16 -19.96 -8.92
N ASP A 64 -8.01 -19.95 -8.24
CA ASP A 64 -7.64 -18.90 -7.30
C ASP A 64 -7.30 -17.59 -8.05
N VAL A 65 -6.67 -17.67 -9.22
CA VAL A 65 -6.41 -16.52 -10.09
C VAL A 65 -7.72 -15.88 -10.56
N ILE A 66 -8.68 -16.71 -10.98
CA ILE A 66 -10.02 -16.23 -11.40
C ILE A 66 -10.72 -15.48 -10.27
N VAL A 67 -10.67 -16.01 -9.04
CA VAL A 67 -11.27 -15.40 -7.86
C VAL A 67 -10.55 -14.08 -7.52
N VAL A 68 -9.23 -14.08 -7.41
CA VAL A 68 -8.42 -12.89 -7.10
C VAL A 68 -8.66 -11.78 -8.12
N ARG A 69 -8.64 -12.10 -9.42
CA ARG A 69 -8.90 -11.11 -10.48
C ARG A 69 -10.32 -10.55 -10.43
N ARG A 70 -11.31 -11.38 -10.13
CA ARG A 70 -12.69 -10.93 -9.97
C ARG A 70 -12.80 -9.93 -8.82
N ILE A 71 -12.25 -10.26 -7.64
CA ILE A 71 -12.25 -9.38 -6.47
C ILE A 71 -11.48 -8.09 -6.79
N GLY A 72 -10.26 -8.23 -7.33
CA GLY A 72 -9.39 -7.10 -7.67
C GLY A 72 -10.04 -6.12 -8.63
N ASN A 73 -10.67 -6.61 -9.71
CA ASN A 73 -11.36 -5.75 -10.66
C ASN A 73 -12.55 -5.01 -10.03
N ARG A 74 -13.34 -5.68 -9.17
CA ARG A 74 -14.45 -5.03 -8.46
C ARG A 74 -13.93 -3.94 -7.51
N ILE A 75 -12.83 -4.18 -6.79
CA ILE A 75 -12.22 -3.19 -5.91
C ILE A 75 -11.62 -2.04 -6.74
N LYS A 76 -10.93 -2.33 -7.83
CA LYS A 76 -10.43 -1.31 -8.77
C LYS A 76 -11.55 -0.38 -9.25
N ASP A 77 -12.69 -0.93 -9.68
CA ASP A 77 -13.81 -0.13 -10.14
C ASP A 77 -14.41 0.73 -9.00
N ALA A 78 -14.42 0.21 -7.77
CA ALA A 78 -14.81 0.94 -6.58
C ALA A 78 -13.83 2.09 -6.28
N VAL A 79 -12.51 1.87 -6.38
CA VAL A 79 -11.46 2.90 -6.22
C VAL A 79 -11.64 4.02 -7.25
N VAL A 80 -11.79 3.67 -8.53
CA VAL A 80 -12.02 4.66 -9.60
C VAL A 80 -13.24 5.50 -9.30
N LYS A 81 -14.34 4.86 -8.91
CA LYS A 81 -15.59 5.55 -8.56
C LYS A 81 -15.39 6.46 -7.34
N TYR A 82 -14.79 5.95 -6.26
CA TYR A 82 -14.54 6.73 -5.04
C TYR A 82 -13.72 7.97 -5.33
N LEU A 83 -12.60 7.82 -6.05
CA LEU A 83 -11.72 8.93 -6.38
C LEU A 83 -12.38 9.93 -7.35
N THR A 84 -13.22 9.47 -8.27
CA THR A 84 -14.00 10.35 -9.16
C THR A 84 -15.00 11.17 -8.37
N ASP A 85 -15.77 10.54 -7.49
CA ASP A 85 -16.78 11.20 -6.67
C ASP A 85 -16.16 12.26 -5.72
N ASN A 86 -14.88 12.08 -5.33
CA ASN A 86 -14.14 13.00 -4.47
C ASN A 86 -13.21 13.98 -5.21
N GLY A 87 -13.18 13.94 -6.56
CA GLY A 87 -12.32 14.81 -7.35
C GLY A 87 -10.81 14.49 -7.26
N GLU A 88 -10.48 13.27 -6.85
CA GLU A 88 -9.09 12.81 -6.60
C GLU A 88 -8.60 11.79 -7.63
N LEU A 89 -9.25 11.64 -8.78
CA LEU A 89 -8.93 10.62 -9.79
C LEU A 89 -7.45 10.64 -10.24
N LYS A 90 -6.83 11.82 -10.25
CA LYS A 90 -5.39 11.98 -10.56
C LYS A 90 -4.46 11.20 -9.62
N ARG A 91 -4.97 10.70 -8.51
CA ARG A 91 -4.19 9.91 -7.55
C ARG A 91 -3.74 8.57 -8.11
N ILE A 92 -4.48 8.06 -9.08
CA ILE A 92 -4.19 6.80 -9.78
C ILE A 92 -3.75 7.02 -11.23
N ASP A 93 -3.30 8.22 -11.59
CA ASP A 93 -2.69 8.45 -12.91
C ASP A 93 -1.47 7.55 -13.10
N GLY A 94 -1.41 6.86 -14.24
CA GLY A 94 -0.35 5.90 -14.55
C GLY A 94 -0.52 4.51 -13.92
N PHE A 95 -1.65 4.23 -13.26
CA PHE A 95 -1.92 2.87 -12.75
C PHE A 95 -2.26 1.92 -13.91
N GLU A 96 -1.56 0.80 -13.95
CA GLU A 96 -1.78 -0.34 -14.84
C GLU A 96 -2.13 -1.56 -13.97
N TRP A 97 -3.40 -1.67 -13.63
CA TRP A 97 -3.89 -2.69 -12.69
C TRP A 97 -3.61 -4.11 -13.17
N GLU A 98 -2.95 -4.88 -12.31
CA GLU A 98 -2.66 -6.28 -12.55
C GLU A 98 -2.79 -7.08 -11.25
N PHE A 99 -3.35 -8.30 -11.36
CA PHE A 99 -3.64 -9.16 -10.22
C PHE A 99 -3.09 -10.54 -10.51
N ASN A 100 -2.05 -10.95 -9.79
CA ASN A 100 -1.43 -12.26 -9.91
C ASN A 100 -1.46 -13.04 -8.59
N VAL A 101 -1.44 -14.36 -8.71
CA VAL A 101 -1.33 -15.28 -7.59
C VAL A 101 -0.04 -16.05 -7.70
N VAL A 102 0.73 -16.07 -6.63
CA VAL A 102 2.01 -16.81 -6.55
C VAL A 102 1.82 -18.03 -5.67
N ASN A 103 2.28 -19.18 -6.16
CA ASN A 103 2.27 -20.44 -5.42
C ASN A 103 3.41 -20.45 -4.38
N ASP A 104 3.13 -19.91 -3.21
CA ASP A 104 4.02 -19.79 -2.07
C ASP A 104 3.21 -19.93 -0.78
N GLU A 105 3.72 -20.69 0.19
CA GLU A 105 3.05 -20.95 1.47
C GLU A 105 3.10 -19.77 2.43
N THR A 106 3.85 -18.74 2.11
CA THR A 106 3.92 -17.50 2.89
C THR A 106 2.54 -16.86 2.99
N VAL A 107 2.11 -16.54 4.21
CA VAL A 107 0.85 -15.81 4.45
C VAL A 107 1.09 -14.34 4.17
N ASN A 108 0.89 -13.93 2.92
CA ASN A 108 1.16 -12.56 2.46
C ASN A 108 0.29 -12.16 1.26
N ALA A 109 0.15 -10.86 1.09
CA ALA A 109 -0.32 -10.17 -0.12
C ALA A 109 0.27 -8.75 -0.10
N TRP A 110 0.36 -8.11 -1.26
CA TRP A 110 0.82 -6.73 -1.37
C TRP A 110 0.31 -6.05 -2.63
N CYS A 111 0.27 -4.73 -2.60
CA CYS A 111 -0.01 -3.87 -3.75
C CYS A 111 1.06 -2.79 -3.86
N MET A 112 1.76 -2.75 -4.99
CA MET A 112 2.72 -1.70 -5.30
C MET A 112 2.06 -0.49 -5.97
N PRO A 113 2.74 0.67 -6.00
CA PRO A 113 2.36 1.81 -6.82
C PRO A 113 2.10 1.38 -8.28
N GLY A 114 1.13 2.00 -8.93
CA GLY A 114 0.74 1.61 -10.28
C GLY A 114 -0.29 0.46 -10.32
N GLY A 115 -0.72 -0.07 -9.17
CA GLY A 115 -1.80 -1.08 -9.11
C GLY A 115 -1.35 -2.51 -9.38
N LYS A 116 -0.08 -2.83 -9.14
CA LYS A 116 0.47 -4.19 -9.25
C LYS A 116 0.22 -4.97 -7.97
N VAL A 117 -0.66 -5.97 -8.02
CA VAL A 117 -1.13 -6.74 -6.85
C VAL A 117 -0.70 -8.20 -6.95
N VAL A 118 -0.13 -8.71 -5.86
CA VAL A 118 0.19 -10.12 -5.70
C VAL A 118 -0.48 -10.68 -4.46
N VAL A 119 -1.08 -11.85 -4.62
CA VAL A 119 -1.64 -12.65 -3.53
C VAL A 119 -0.88 -13.98 -3.47
N TYR A 120 -0.39 -14.33 -2.30
CA TYR A 120 0.29 -15.62 -2.08
C TYR A 120 -0.74 -16.69 -1.75
N THR A 121 -0.52 -17.93 -2.24
CA THR A 121 -1.46 -19.03 -1.93
C THR A 121 -1.58 -19.30 -0.44
N GLY A 122 -0.51 -19.03 0.35
CA GLY A 122 -0.52 -19.21 1.80
C GLY A 122 -1.53 -18.38 2.56
N ILE A 123 -2.02 -17.24 1.99
CA ILE A 123 -3.04 -16.43 2.67
C ILE A 123 -4.46 -16.99 2.46
N LEU A 124 -4.71 -17.77 1.42
CA LEU A 124 -6.04 -18.25 1.05
C LEU A 124 -6.71 -19.11 2.14
N PRO A 125 -6.01 -20.03 2.82
CA PRO A 125 -6.59 -20.78 3.95
C PRO A 125 -7.00 -19.88 5.14
N VAL A 126 -6.33 -18.72 5.31
CA VAL A 126 -6.62 -17.76 6.40
C VAL A 126 -7.83 -16.90 6.06
N THR A 127 -7.94 -16.47 4.82
CA THR A 127 -9.08 -15.68 4.36
C THR A 127 -10.37 -16.51 4.32
N LYS A 128 -10.29 -17.81 3.99
CA LYS A 128 -11.39 -18.79 3.95
C LYS A 128 -12.47 -18.51 2.89
N ASP A 129 -12.80 -17.24 2.63
CA ASP A 129 -13.85 -16.82 1.71
C ASP A 129 -13.48 -15.53 0.94
N GLU A 130 -14.27 -15.22 -0.08
CA GLU A 130 -14.06 -14.05 -0.94
C GLU A 130 -14.20 -12.72 -0.18
N LYS A 131 -15.06 -12.65 0.83
CA LYS A 131 -15.25 -11.43 1.61
C LYS A 131 -14.00 -11.10 2.43
N SER A 132 -13.43 -12.11 3.08
CA SER A 132 -12.18 -11.97 3.83
C SER A 132 -11.00 -11.68 2.90
N LEU A 133 -10.96 -12.28 1.70
CA LEU A 133 -9.94 -11.96 0.71
C LEU A 133 -10.10 -10.52 0.18
N ALA A 134 -11.33 -10.04 0.03
CA ALA A 134 -11.59 -8.64 -0.32
C ALA A 134 -11.16 -7.65 0.77
N VAL A 135 -11.19 -8.05 2.05
CA VAL A 135 -10.60 -7.25 3.16
C VAL A 135 -9.11 -7.07 2.93
N VAL A 136 -8.37 -8.16 2.68
CA VAL A 136 -6.93 -8.09 2.43
C VAL A 136 -6.62 -7.26 1.20
N MET A 137 -7.22 -7.58 0.07
CA MET A 137 -6.96 -6.88 -1.19
C MET A 137 -7.36 -5.41 -1.13
N GLY A 138 -8.46 -5.09 -0.46
CA GLY A 138 -8.90 -3.71 -0.24
C GLY A 138 -7.90 -2.93 0.61
N HIS A 139 -7.36 -3.54 1.65
CA HIS A 139 -6.33 -2.98 2.52
C HIS A 139 -5.01 -2.70 1.75
N GLU A 140 -4.52 -3.68 0.98
CA GLU A 140 -3.30 -3.52 0.19
C GLU A 140 -3.45 -2.45 -0.91
N ILE A 141 -4.58 -2.46 -1.61
CA ILE A 141 -4.88 -1.43 -2.62
C ILE A 141 -5.01 -0.06 -1.96
N ALA A 142 -5.56 0.03 -0.75
CA ALA A 142 -5.66 1.28 0.00
C ALA A 142 -4.28 1.86 0.35
N HIS A 143 -3.29 1.02 0.70
CA HIS A 143 -1.91 1.47 0.88
C HIS A 143 -1.33 2.12 -0.37
N ALA A 144 -1.55 1.54 -1.55
CA ALA A 144 -1.07 2.08 -2.81
C ALA A 144 -1.79 3.41 -3.16
N VAL A 145 -3.13 3.45 -3.04
CA VAL A 145 -3.95 4.65 -3.31
C VAL A 145 -3.62 5.78 -2.33
N ALA A 146 -3.40 5.48 -1.06
CA ALA A 146 -2.98 6.44 -0.04
C ALA A 146 -1.50 6.83 -0.15
N ARG A 147 -0.71 6.17 -1.02
CA ARG A 147 0.72 6.41 -1.23
C ARG A 147 1.58 6.20 0.02
N HIS A 148 1.18 5.29 0.89
CA HIS A 148 1.90 5.01 2.13
C HIS A 148 3.32 4.49 1.89
N GLY A 149 3.55 3.75 0.81
CA GLY A 149 4.89 3.31 0.39
C GLY A 149 5.81 4.48 0.07
N ASN A 150 5.32 5.48 -0.68
CA ASN A 150 6.08 6.69 -0.99
C ASN A 150 6.42 7.50 0.28
N GLU A 151 5.45 7.68 1.18
CA GLU A 151 5.68 8.37 2.45
C GLU A 151 6.75 7.66 3.28
N ARG A 152 6.65 6.36 3.45
CA ARG A 152 7.59 5.53 4.20
C ARG A 152 9.00 5.60 3.61
N MET A 153 9.11 5.49 2.29
CA MET A 153 10.36 5.61 1.57
C MET A 153 10.96 7.01 1.69
N SER A 154 10.13 8.06 1.59
CA SER A 154 10.53 9.45 1.78
C SER A 154 11.06 9.72 3.19
N GLN A 155 10.42 9.14 4.21
CA GLN A 155 10.89 9.21 5.61
C GLN A 155 12.23 8.49 5.77
N GLY A 156 12.39 7.30 5.16
CA GLY A 156 13.64 6.54 5.16
C GLY A 156 14.80 7.34 4.54
N LEU A 157 14.57 7.94 3.37
CA LEU A 157 15.55 8.81 2.71
C LEU A 157 15.92 10.02 3.57
N ALA A 158 14.94 10.68 4.19
CA ALA A 158 15.20 11.83 5.05
C ALA A 158 16.07 11.47 6.26
N VAL A 159 15.87 10.27 6.84
CA VAL A 159 16.65 9.78 7.99
C VAL A 159 18.06 9.36 7.58
N GLN A 160 18.21 8.60 6.48
CA GLN A 160 19.50 8.03 6.08
C GLN A 160 20.47 9.08 5.55
N LEU A 161 19.99 10.07 4.85
CA LEU A 161 20.84 10.89 4.00
C LEU A 161 21.09 12.29 4.56
N GLY A 162 20.29 12.74 5.52
CA GLY A 162 20.39 14.15 5.96
C GLY A 162 20.18 15.13 4.80
N GLY A 163 19.97 16.41 5.08
CA GLY A 163 19.48 17.36 4.07
C GLY A 163 20.38 17.65 2.85
N LEU A 164 21.69 17.32 2.86
CA LEU A 164 22.62 17.64 1.76
C LEU A 164 22.75 16.51 0.71
N ALA A 165 22.59 15.25 1.11
CA ALA A 165 22.68 14.10 0.21
C ALA A 165 21.32 13.77 -0.45
N LEU A 166 20.24 14.35 0.05
CA LEU A 166 18.88 14.08 -0.40
C LEU A 166 18.67 14.38 -1.90
N SER A 167 19.29 15.43 -2.44
CA SER A 167 19.13 15.81 -3.85
C SER A 167 19.74 14.79 -4.82
N VAL A 168 20.79 14.08 -4.42
CA VAL A 168 21.42 13.03 -5.23
C VAL A 168 20.63 11.73 -5.12
N ALA A 169 20.12 11.43 -3.96
CA ALA A 169 19.36 10.20 -3.69
C ALA A 169 17.91 10.23 -4.20
N LEU A 170 17.38 11.39 -4.59
CA LEU A 170 16.06 11.50 -5.21
C LEU A 170 16.04 11.01 -6.68
N SER A 171 17.20 10.63 -7.24
CA SER A 171 17.24 9.95 -8.53
C SER A 171 16.68 8.53 -8.37
N GLU A 172 15.71 8.15 -9.21
CA GLU A 172 15.13 6.80 -9.26
C GLU A 172 16.18 5.70 -9.52
N HIS A 173 17.30 6.06 -10.14
CA HIS A 173 18.40 5.14 -10.45
C HIS A 173 19.46 5.06 -9.36
N ALA A 174 19.36 5.85 -8.27
CA ALA A 174 20.31 5.75 -7.17
C ALA A 174 20.17 4.39 -6.46
N PRO A 175 21.25 3.63 -6.25
CA PRO A 175 21.19 2.33 -5.58
C PRO A 175 20.51 2.37 -4.22
N GLU A 176 20.70 3.45 -3.46
CA GLU A 176 20.08 3.68 -2.16
C GLU A 176 18.57 3.80 -2.26
N THR A 177 18.07 4.50 -3.31
CA THR A 177 16.65 4.68 -3.58
C THR A 177 16.00 3.36 -3.97
N GLN A 178 16.63 2.58 -4.85
CA GLN A 178 16.16 1.25 -5.26
C GLN A 178 16.15 0.28 -4.07
N ASN A 179 17.19 0.26 -3.25
CA ASN A 179 17.25 -0.58 -2.05
C ASN A 179 16.14 -0.23 -1.05
N LEU A 180 15.88 1.05 -0.81
CA LEU A 180 14.79 1.48 0.06
C LEU A 180 13.41 1.12 -0.52
N PHE A 181 13.26 1.19 -1.84
CA PHE A 181 12.05 0.72 -2.50
C PHE A 181 11.80 -0.76 -2.23
N LEU A 182 12.78 -1.62 -2.52
CA LEU A 182 12.68 -3.07 -2.28
C LEU A 182 12.38 -3.39 -0.81
N GLN A 183 13.07 -2.73 0.13
CA GLN A 183 12.81 -2.87 1.57
C GLN A 183 11.38 -2.45 1.94
N SER A 184 10.87 -1.39 1.31
CA SER A 184 9.54 -0.88 1.56
C SER A 184 8.43 -1.85 1.17
N TYR A 185 8.70 -2.76 0.24
CA TYR A 185 7.73 -3.77 -0.22
C TYR A 185 8.12 -5.20 0.16
N GLY A 186 9.16 -5.37 1.00
CA GLY A 186 9.56 -6.70 1.50
C GLY A 186 10.24 -7.57 0.45
N LEU A 187 10.79 -6.99 -0.62
CA LEU A 187 11.42 -7.71 -1.73
C LEU A 187 12.94 -7.81 -1.63
N GLY A 188 13.56 -7.22 -0.63
CA GLY A 188 15.03 -7.23 -0.45
C GLY A 188 15.51 -8.39 0.41
N SER A 189 16.64 -8.98 0.04
CA SER A 189 17.13 -10.25 0.60
C SER A 189 17.75 -10.20 2.00
N ASN A 190 18.02 -9.02 2.62
CA ASN A 190 18.80 -8.98 3.88
C ASN A 190 18.56 -7.81 4.82
N LEU A 191 17.54 -7.00 4.63
CA LEU A 191 17.35 -5.81 5.45
C LEU A 191 15.91 -5.80 5.99
N GLY A 192 15.77 -5.48 7.27
CA GLY A 192 14.47 -5.47 7.93
C GLY A 192 13.44 -4.69 7.11
N MET A 193 12.31 -5.33 6.85
CA MET A 193 11.18 -4.69 6.19
C MET A 193 10.77 -3.45 6.98
N LEU A 194 10.58 -2.34 6.28
CA LEU A 194 10.02 -1.14 6.90
C LEU A 194 8.54 -1.41 7.19
N ALA A 195 8.18 -1.57 8.45
CA ALA A 195 6.79 -1.71 8.85
C ALA A 195 6.00 -0.42 8.60
N TYR A 196 4.72 -0.55 8.28
CA TYR A 196 3.81 0.58 8.23
C TYR A 196 3.56 1.14 9.63
N SER A 197 3.38 2.46 9.72
CA SER A 197 3.01 3.09 10.98
C SER A 197 1.55 2.77 11.34
N ARG A 198 1.17 2.90 12.63
CA ARG A 198 -0.23 2.75 13.06
C ARG A 198 -1.19 3.66 12.29
N ASN A 199 -0.76 4.88 11.94
CA ASN A 199 -1.57 5.79 11.15
C ASN A 199 -1.80 5.23 9.73
N HIS A 200 -0.76 4.69 9.08
CA HIS A 200 -0.88 4.06 7.77
C HIS A 200 -1.86 2.88 7.81
N GLU A 201 -1.76 2.02 8.83
CA GLU A 201 -2.66 0.88 9.01
C GLU A 201 -4.11 1.32 9.20
N SER A 202 -4.36 2.29 10.09
CA SER A 202 -5.71 2.83 10.33
C SER A 202 -6.31 3.49 9.09
N GLU A 203 -5.50 4.19 8.29
CA GLU A 203 -5.92 4.80 7.02
C GLU A 203 -6.22 3.73 5.97
N ALA A 204 -5.36 2.71 5.84
CA ALA A 204 -5.57 1.61 4.92
C ALA A 204 -6.79 0.76 5.28
N ASP A 205 -7.02 0.53 6.56
CA ASP A 205 -8.22 -0.16 7.03
C ASP A 205 -9.49 0.59 6.66
N LYS A 206 -9.55 1.91 6.92
CA LYS A 206 -10.73 2.73 6.62
C LYS A 206 -11.01 2.80 5.13
N LEU A 207 -9.99 3.09 4.31
CA LEU A 207 -10.11 3.12 2.86
C LEU A 207 -10.47 1.75 2.30
N GLY A 208 -9.80 0.69 2.78
CA GLY A 208 -10.05 -0.68 2.37
C GLY A 208 -11.49 -1.12 2.65
N LEU A 209 -12.04 -0.77 3.83
CA LEU A 209 -13.45 -1.02 4.15
C LEU A 209 -14.41 -0.29 3.19
N VAL A 210 -14.12 0.96 2.84
CA VAL A 210 -14.92 1.72 1.87
C VAL A 210 -14.83 1.06 0.49
N PHE A 211 -13.63 0.73 0.02
CA PHE A 211 -13.43 0.13 -1.30
C PHE A 211 -14.11 -1.23 -1.42
N MET A 212 -13.96 -2.12 -0.42
CA MET A 212 -14.64 -3.42 -0.45
C MET A 212 -16.15 -3.28 -0.37
N ALA A 213 -16.67 -2.34 0.43
CA ALA A 213 -18.10 -2.07 0.53
C ALA A 213 -18.69 -1.58 -0.81
N MET A 214 -18.02 -0.61 -1.46
CA MET A 214 -18.41 -0.14 -2.81
C MET A 214 -18.28 -1.23 -3.87
N ALA A 215 -17.34 -2.18 -3.70
CA ALA A 215 -17.21 -3.36 -4.54
C ALA A 215 -18.29 -4.43 -4.28
N GLY A 216 -19.20 -4.20 -3.31
CA GLY A 216 -20.29 -5.09 -2.94
C GLY A 216 -19.88 -6.26 -2.04
N TYR A 217 -18.78 -6.14 -1.31
CA TYR A 217 -18.38 -7.06 -0.25
C TYR A 217 -18.74 -6.48 1.10
N ASP A 218 -19.37 -7.31 1.97
CA ASP A 218 -19.80 -6.90 3.30
C ASP A 218 -18.57 -6.53 4.19
N PRO A 219 -18.40 -5.25 4.56
CA PRO A 219 -17.25 -4.80 5.33
C PRO A 219 -17.19 -5.39 6.75
N GLN A 220 -18.30 -5.89 7.29
CA GLN A 220 -18.33 -6.53 8.61
C GLN A 220 -17.45 -7.78 8.67
N SER A 221 -17.16 -8.42 7.53
CA SER A 221 -16.24 -9.57 7.45
C SER A 221 -14.81 -9.24 7.88
N ALA A 222 -14.41 -7.96 7.86
CA ALA A 222 -13.08 -7.51 8.29
C ALA A 222 -12.82 -7.83 9.77
N ILE A 223 -13.82 -7.70 10.63
CA ILE A 223 -13.68 -7.96 12.06
C ILE A 223 -13.26 -9.41 12.30
N GLY A 224 -14.01 -10.35 11.71
CA GLY A 224 -13.72 -11.78 11.85
C GLY A 224 -12.40 -12.19 11.18
N PHE A 225 -12.03 -11.54 10.06
CA PHE A 225 -10.74 -11.78 9.41
C PHE A 225 -9.57 -11.36 10.31
N TRP A 226 -9.56 -10.13 10.83
CA TRP A 226 -8.47 -9.65 11.68
C TRP A 226 -8.40 -10.37 13.03
N GLN A 227 -9.52 -10.86 13.55
CA GLN A 227 -9.50 -11.75 14.74
C GLN A 227 -8.75 -13.05 14.43
N ARG A 228 -9.08 -13.73 13.33
CA ARG A 228 -8.36 -14.95 12.91
C ARG A 228 -6.88 -14.69 12.63
N MET A 229 -6.56 -13.55 12.04
CA MET A 229 -5.17 -13.17 11.76
C MET A 229 -4.37 -12.95 13.05
N SER A 230 -4.95 -12.30 14.05
CA SER A 230 -4.30 -12.10 15.35
C SER A 230 -4.08 -13.42 16.12
N GLU A 231 -4.97 -14.38 15.98
CA GLU A 231 -4.84 -15.72 16.59
C GLU A 231 -3.66 -16.52 15.99
N GLN A 232 -3.24 -16.21 14.77
CA GLN A 232 -2.06 -16.82 14.13
C GLN A 232 -0.73 -16.18 14.55
N GLY A 233 -0.76 -15.10 15.30
CA GLY A 233 0.41 -14.32 15.74
C GLY A 233 1.23 -14.97 16.88
N GLY A 234 1.38 -16.32 16.90
CA GLY A 234 2.20 -17.05 17.86
C GLY A 234 3.71 -16.70 17.81
N GLN A 235 4.60 -17.67 18.07
CA GLN A 235 6.06 -17.45 18.11
C GLN A 235 6.66 -17.06 16.74
N ALA A 236 5.98 -17.33 15.64
CA ALA A 236 6.34 -16.93 14.27
C ALA A 236 5.13 -16.29 13.59
N PRO A 237 4.92 -14.98 13.75
CA PRO A 237 3.79 -14.30 13.14
C PRO A 237 3.87 -14.37 11.60
N PRO A 238 2.71 -14.45 10.90
CA PRO A 238 2.66 -14.36 9.45
C PRO A 238 3.43 -13.15 8.91
N GLN A 239 4.05 -13.28 7.74
CA GLN A 239 4.88 -12.22 7.15
C GLN A 239 4.09 -10.91 6.99
N ILE A 240 2.83 -10.98 6.62
CA ILE A 240 1.95 -9.81 6.52
C ILE A 240 1.87 -9.02 7.83
N LEU A 241 1.91 -9.68 9.00
CA LEU A 241 1.92 -8.98 10.29
C LEU A 241 3.25 -8.30 10.62
N SER A 242 4.34 -8.67 9.94
CA SER A 242 5.63 -8.01 10.09
C SER A 242 5.68 -6.65 9.36
N THR A 243 4.98 -6.53 8.25
CA THR A 243 4.83 -5.28 7.49
C THR A 243 3.62 -4.46 7.92
N HIS A 244 2.56 -5.13 8.38
CA HIS A 244 1.27 -4.56 8.81
C HIS A 244 1.00 -4.94 10.27
N PRO A 245 1.67 -4.28 11.23
CA PRO A 245 1.51 -4.64 12.63
C PRO A 245 0.06 -4.46 13.08
N SER A 246 -0.48 -5.53 13.67
CA SER A 246 -1.79 -5.50 14.32
C SER A 246 -1.60 -5.12 15.77
N ASP A 247 -2.29 -4.10 16.24
CA ASP A 247 -2.38 -3.77 17.66
C ASP A 247 -3.77 -4.14 18.22
N GLU A 248 -3.87 -4.13 19.55
CA GLU A 248 -5.13 -4.45 20.24
C GLU A 248 -6.26 -3.48 19.90
N THR A 249 -5.92 -2.27 19.41
CA THR A 249 -6.90 -1.23 19.09
C THR A 249 -7.50 -1.41 17.70
N ARG A 250 -6.83 -2.14 16.78
CA ARG A 250 -7.26 -2.29 15.38
C ARG A 250 -8.72 -2.75 15.24
N ILE A 251 -9.12 -3.78 15.98
CA ILE A 251 -10.49 -4.30 15.94
C ILE A 251 -11.50 -3.29 16.51
N ALA A 252 -11.11 -2.54 17.54
CA ALA A 252 -11.95 -1.47 18.08
C ALA A 252 -12.13 -0.34 17.07
N ASP A 253 -11.07 0.07 16.39
CA ASP A 253 -11.07 1.12 15.36
C ASP A 253 -11.92 0.71 14.15
N LEU A 254 -11.80 -0.55 13.68
CA LEU A 254 -12.64 -1.11 12.63
C LEU A 254 -14.13 -1.07 13.01
N LYS A 255 -14.47 -1.49 14.25
CA LYS A 255 -15.85 -1.43 14.75
C LYS A 255 -16.37 0.01 14.83
N ALA A 256 -15.54 0.94 15.29
CA ALA A 256 -15.91 2.34 15.37
C ALA A 256 -16.17 2.99 14.00
N PHE A 257 -15.39 2.59 12.97
CA PHE A 257 -15.55 3.08 11.60
C PHE A 257 -16.63 2.33 10.80
N MET A 258 -17.07 1.16 11.23
CA MET A 258 -18.03 0.32 10.51
C MET A 258 -19.32 1.04 10.09
N PRO A 259 -19.97 1.87 10.94
CA PRO A 259 -21.16 2.62 10.52
C PRO A 259 -20.91 3.52 9.30
N GLU A 260 -19.71 4.07 9.16
CA GLU A 260 -19.32 4.88 7.99
C GLU A 260 -19.12 3.99 6.77
N ALA A 261 -18.37 2.90 6.88
CA ALA A 261 -18.14 1.95 5.78
C ALA A 261 -19.46 1.38 5.24
N MET A 262 -20.42 1.08 6.12
CA MET A 262 -21.73 0.55 5.73
C MET A 262 -22.58 1.50 4.87
N LYS A 263 -22.31 2.81 4.86
CA LYS A 263 -22.99 3.76 3.95
C LYS A 263 -22.65 3.50 2.48
N TYR A 264 -21.50 2.90 2.22
CA TYR A 264 -21.03 2.54 0.88
C TYR A 264 -21.44 1.14 0.43
N TYR A 265 -21.89 0.30 1.37
CA TYR A 265 -22.31 -1.06 1.05
C TYR A 265 -23.73 -1.08 0.50
N LYS A 266 -23.86 -1.62 -0.71
CA LYS A 266 -25.16 -1.89 -1.34
C LYS A 266 -25.25 -3.40 -1.53
N SER A 267 -26.14 -4.06 -0.74
CA SER A 267 -26.43 -5.49 -0.84
C SER A 267 -27.09 -5.84 -2.18
#